data_d8c1fcaee35ba1e133d284e1f6e8d2b6
#
_entry.id   d8c1fcaee35ba1e133d284e1f6e8d2b6
#
_cell.length_a   1.000
_cell.length_b   1.000
_cell.length_c   1.000
_cell.angle_alpha   90.00
_cell.angle_beta   90.00
_cell.angle_gamma   90.00
#
_symmetry.space_group_name_H-M   'P 1'
#
loop_
_entity.id
_entity.type
_entity.pdbx_description
1 polymer ?
#
loop_
_entity_poly.entity_id
_entity_poly.type
_entity_poly.pdbx_seq_one_letter_code
_entity_poly.pdbx_strand_id
1 'polypeptide(L)'
;MARPKKHRRVAFNPDISYFKPRSIPMRDLSEVRLTVDEREAIRLADFLGMSHEEAGRHMNVSRATFGRIVQQARKVVADALINGKAINVEGGNYQMVDEVRTFMCRNCSHRWVESWGTGRPENCPRCNDENFFRCRS
;
A
#
# COMPACT_ATOMS: atom_id res chain seq x y z
N MET A 1 -21.16 5.62 22.93
CA MET A 1 -20.47 4.38 22.55
C MET A 1 -19.57 4.61 21.34
N ALA A 2 -18.33 4.24 21.48
CA ALA A 2 -17.41 4.33 20.34
C ALA A 2 -17.79 3.29 19.29
N ARG A 3 -17.89 3.70 18.03
CA ARG A 3 -18.05 2.74 16.94
C ARG A 3 -16.81 1.86 16.86
N PRO A 4 -16.96 0.54 16.66
CA PRO A 4 -15.79 -0.29 16.36
C PRO A 4 -15.12 0.25 15.09
N LYS A 5 -13.81 0.37 15.11
CA LYS A 5 -13.06 0.80 13.93
C LYS A 5 -13.19 -0.27 12.85
N LYS A 6 -13.60 0.15 11.66
CA LYS A 6 -13.57 -0.74 10.50
C LYS A 6 -12.14 -1.10 10.18
N HIS A 7 -11.90 -2.36 9.84
CA HIS A 7 -10.60 -2.77 9.34
C HIS A 7 -10.31 -2.08 8.02
N ARG A 8 -9.15 -1.46 7.92
CA ARG A 8 -8.65 -0.85 6.69
C ARG A 8 -8.16 -1.94 5.76
N ARG A 9 -8.43 -1.79 4.48
CA ARG A 9 -7.99 -2.77 3.48
C ARG A 9 -6.53 -2.52 3.13
N VAL A 10 -5.74 -3.59 3.13
CA VAL A 10 -4.33 -3.57 2.73
C VAL A 10 -4.14 -4.63 1.64
N ALA A 11 -3.69 -4.21 0.47
CA ALA A 11 -3.51 -5.09 -0.67
C ALA A 11 -2.08 -5.64 -0.77
N PHE A 12 -1.12 -5.00 -0.12
CA PHE A 12 0.30 -5.35 -0.23
C PHE A 12 0.95 -5.35 1.16
N ASN A 13 1.47 -6.49 1.55
CA ASN A 13 2.20 -6.64 2.81
C ASN A 13 3.43 -7.49 2.55
N PRO A 14 4.55 -6.88 2.13
CA PRO A 14 5.77 -7.63 1.83
C PRO A 14 6.41 -8.20 3.11
N ASP A 15 7.20 -9.26 2.94
CA ASP A 15 7.88 -9.92 4.05
C ASP A 15 8.91 -9.03 4.74
N ILE A 16 9.47 -8.07 4.01
CA ILE A 16 10.44 -7.13 4.59
C ILE A 16 9.69 -6.10 5.42
N SER A 17 9.97 -6.11 6.72
CA SER A 17 9.26 -5.27 7.68
C SER A 17 10.20 -4.47 8.61
N TYR A 18 11.51 -4.53 8.37
CA TYR A 18 12.48 -3.85 9.23
C TYR A 18 13.54 -3.13 8.40
N PHE A 19 13.69 -1.84 8.64
CA PHE A 19 14.67 -0.98 7.97
C PHE A 19 15.51 -0.30 9.04
N LYS A 20 16.82 -0.36 8.91
CA LYS A 20 17.71 0.24 9.91
C LYS A 20 18.88 0.99 9.27
N PRO A 21 19.41 2.01 9.96
CA PRO A 21 20.68 2.62 9.56
C PRO A 21 21.81 1.60 9.61
N ARG A 22 22.60 1.54 8.56
CA ARG A 22 23.65 0.53 8.41
C ARG A 22 24.75 0.61 9.47
N SER A 23 25.09 1.85 9.87
CA SER A 23 26.26 2.10 10.72
C SER A 23 25.97 2.07 12.22
N ILE A 24 24.72 1.89 12.63
CA ILE A 24 24.34 1.93 14.04
C ILE A 24 24.14 0.50 14.56
N PRO A 25 24.89 0.07 15.61
CA PRO A 25 24.66 -1.25 16.20
C PRO A 25 23.26 -1.37 16.81
N MET A 26 22.71 -2.57 16.80
CA MET A 26 21.35 -2.85 17.32
C MET A 26 21.16 -2.37 18.77
N ARG A 27 22.20 -2.49 19.60
CA ARG A 27 22.15 -2.08 21.03
C ARG A 27 21.96 -0.57 21.21
N ASP A 28 22.42 0.23 20.22
CA ASP A 28 22.36 1.70 20.29
C ASP A 28 21.24 2.26 19.38
N LEU A 29 20.44 1.39 18.81
CA LEU A 29 19.46 1.74 17.78
C LEU A 29 18.11 2.08 18.41
N SER A 30 17.67 3.31 18.19
CA SER A 30 16.27 3.68 18.45
C SER A 30 15.39 3.24 17.30
N GLU A 31 14.12 3.02 17.58
CA GLU A 31 13.19 2.44 16.65
C GLU A 31 11.89 3.22 16.63
N VAL A 32 11.32 3.43 15.44
CA VAL A 32 9.95 3.92 15.27
C VAL A 32 9.10 2.77 14.75
N ARG A 33 7.82 2.82 15.07
CA ARG A 33 6.83 1.86 14.61
C ARG A 33 6.00 2.49 13.49
N LEU A 34 6.02 1.84 12.33
CA LEU A 34 5.14 2.17 11.22
C LEU A 34 4.12 1.04 11.10
N THR A 35 2.84 1.35 11.20
CA THR A 35 1.82 0.29 11.09
C THR A 35 1.67 -0.17 9.64
N VAL A 36 1.12 -1.37 9.45
CA VAL A 36 0.93 -1.94 8.11
C VAL A 36 0.00 -1.08 7.27
N ASP A 37 -1.07 -0.55 7.86
CA ASP A 37 -1.98 0.35 7.17
C ASP A 37 -1.33 1.71 6.86
N GLU A 38 -0.45 2.21 7.72
CA GLU A 38 0.33 3.42 7.43
C GLU A 38 1.27 3.21 6.24
N ARG A 39 1.95 2.06 6.18
CA ARG A 39 2.80 1.73 5.03
C ARG A 39 1.97 1.62 3.74
N GLU A 40 0.79 1.04 3.81
CA GLU A 40 -0.11 0.96 2.66
C GLU A 40 -0.52 2.35 2.18
N ALA A 41 -0.79 3.27 3.10
CA ALA A 41 -1.13 4.65 2.73
C ALA A 41 0.01 5.33 1.96
N ILE A 42 1.25 5.13 2.39
CA ILE A 42 2.44 5.63 1.69
C ILE A 42 2.53 5.00 0.30
N ARG A 43 2.31 3.69 0.20
CA ARG A 43 2.36 2.99 -1.08
C ARG A 43 1.36 3.57 -2.07
N LEU A 44 0.12 3.76 -1.63
CA LEU A 44 -0.95 4.25 -2.52
C LEU A 44 -0.73 5.72 -2.92
N ALA A 45 -0.42 6.59 -1.97
CA ALA A 45 -0.30 8.02 -2.24
C ALA A 45 1.05 8.41 -2.85
N ASP A 46 2.14 7.94 -2.24
CA ASP A 46 3.47 8.44 -2.58
C ASP A 46 4.18 7.57 -3.62
N PHE A 47 4.00 6.27 -3.58
CA PHE A 47 4.62 5.36 -4.54
C PHE A 47 3.78 5.22 -5.82
N LEU A 48 2.47 5.02 -5.69
CA LEU A 48 1.57 4.85 -6.83
C LEU A 48 0.95 6.17 -7.32
N GLY A 49 1.07 7.26 -6.56
CA GLY A 49 0.60 8.58 -6.97
C GLY A 49 -0.91 8.78 -6.94
N MET A 50 -1.64 8.01 -6.13
CA MET A 50 -3.09 8.15 -6.02
C MET A 50 -3.49 9.41 -5.26
N SER A 51 -4.63 10.00 -5.64
CA SER A 51 -5.25 11.05 -4.82
C SER A 51 -5.73 10.47 -3.49
N HIS A 52 -5.92 11.33 -2.49
CA HIS A 52 -6.44 10.90 -1.19
C HIS A 52 -7.84 10.27 -1.30
N GLU A 53 -8.65 10.78 -2.21
CA GLU A 53 -9.98 10.21 -2.46
C GLU A 53 -9.89 8.79 -3.03
N GLU A 54 -9.07 8.60 -4.05
CA GLU A 54 -8.87 7.28 -4.67
C GLU A 54 -8.21 6.29 -3.70
N ALA A 55 -7.15 6.71 -3.04
CA ALA A 55 -6.44 5.88 -2.08
C ALA A 55 -7.34 5.52 -0.88
N GLY A 56 -8.15 6.46 -0.41
CA GLY A 56 -9.13 6.21 0.65
C GLY A 56 -10.12 5.12 0.26
N ARG A 57 -10.60 5.13 -0.99
CA ARG A 57 -11.49 4.08 -1.49
C ARG A 57 -10.82 2.71 -1.46
N HIS A 58 -9.56 2.64 -1.85
CA HIS A 58 -8.80 1.38 -1.81
C HIS A 58 -8.66 0.83 -0.40
N MET A 59 -8.49 1.69 0.59
CA MET A 59 -8.34 1.30 1.99
C MET A 59 -9.67 1.23 2.75
N ASN A 60 -10.77 1.53 2.08
CA ASN A 60 -12.12 1.57 2.68
C ASN A 60 -12.22 2.59 3.83
N VAL A 61 -11.65 3.76 3.63
CA VAL A 61 -11.72 4.88 4.55
C VAL A 61 -12.11 6.15 3.80
N SER A 62 -12.58 7.16 4.52
CA SER A 62 -12.88 8.46 3.93
C SER A 62 -11.59 9.17 3.50
N ARG A 63 -11.73 10.13 2.59
CA ARG A 63 -10.62 10.99 2.17
C ARG A 63 -9.93 11.65 3.35
N ALA A 64 -10.70 12.18 4.31
CA ALA A 64 -10.15 12.83 5.49
C ALA A 64 -9.38 11.86 6.39
N THR A 65 -9.91 10.67 6.60
CA THR A 65 -9.23 9.63 7.37
C THR A 65 -7.94 9.19 6.67
N PHE A 66 -7.99 8.99 5.35
CA PHE A 66 -6.78 8.66 4.60
C PHE A 66 -5.71 9.75 4.76
N GLY A 67 -6.10 11.02 4.67
CA GLY A 67 -5.17 12.15 4.86
C GLY A 67 -4.46 12.09 6.21
N ARG A 68 -5.18 11.75 7.27
CA ARG A 68 -4.58 11.59 8.61
C ARG A 68 -3.63 10.40 8.67
N ILE A 69 -3.99 9.28 8.07
CA ILE A 69 -3.16 8.07 8.04
C ILE A 69 -1.84 8.36 7.33
N VAL A 70 -1.89 8.93 6.13
CA VAL A 70 -0.69 9.18 5.33
C VAL A 70 0.18 10.27 5.95
N GLN A 71 -0.42 11.27 6.57
CA GLN A 71 0.33 12.32 7.26
C GLN A 71 1.08 11.75 8.46
N GLN A 72 0.45 10.92 9.27
CA GLN A 72 1.10 10.25 10.39
C GLN A 72 2.20 9.30 9.91
N ALA A 73 1.95 8.56 8.84
CA ALA A 73 2.93 7.65 8.24
C ALA A 73 4.18 8.42 7.79
N ARG A 74 3.99 9.54 7.10
CA ARG A 74 5.10 10.39 6.64
C ARG A 74 5.91 10.95 7.81
N LYS A 75 5.23 11.32 8.89
CA LYS A 75 5.91 11.83 10.09
C LYS A 75 6.79 10.77 10.73
N VAL A 76 6.32 9.54 10.83
CA VAL A 76 7.08 8.42 11.37
C VAL A 76 8.34 8.15 10.52
N VAL A 77 8.17 8.12 9.20
CA VAL A 77 9.29 7.91 8.27
C VAL A 77 10.28 9.06 8.34
N ALA A 78 9.78 10.30 8.40
CA ALA A 78 10.64 11.49 8.52
C ALA A 78 11.47 11.45 9.82
N ASP A 79 10.87 11.08 10.93
CA ASP A 79 11.60 10.93 12.21
C ASP A 79 12.74 9.91 12.08
N ALA A 80 12.47 8.77 11.45
CA ALA A 80 13.50 7.76 11.23
C ALA A 80 14.63 8.27 10.35
N LEU A 81 14.30 8.94 9.25
CA LEU A 81 15.31 9.44 8.31
C LEU A 81 16.17 10.56 8.91
N ILE A 82 15.55 11.47 9.65
CA ILE A 82 16.26 12.64 10.18
C ILE A 82 17.08 12.26 11.42
N ASN A 83 16.58 11.40 12.27
CA ASN A 83 17.19 11.06 13.54
C ASN A 83 17.93 9.71 13.54
N GLY A 84 18.01 9.04 12.39
CA GLY A 84 18.75 7.78 12.27
C GLY A 84 18.15 6.64 13.05
N LYS A 85 16.84 6.53 13.05
CA LYS A 85 16.12 5.45 13.75
C LYS A 85 15.77 4.32 12.80
N ALA A 86 15.63 3.11 13.34
CA ALA A 86 15.07 2.00 12.58
C ALA A 86 13.56 2.15 12.42
N ILE A 87 13.03 1.61 11.33
CA ILE A 87 11.60 1.53 11.09
C ILE A 87 11.18 0.06 11.24
N ASN A 88 10.32 -0.22 12.21
CA ASN A 88 9.72 -1.53 12.39
C ASN A 88 8.26 -1.47 11.92
N VAL A 89 7.94 -2.22 10.85
CA VAL A 89 6.59 -2.25 10.28
C VAL A 89 5.83 -3.40 10.92
N GLU A 90 4.90 -3.07 11.79
CA GLU A 90 4.08 -4.08 12.47
C GLU A 90 2.78 -3.48 12.98
N GLY A 91 1.79 -4.32 13.15
CA GLY A 91 0.53 -3.95 13.79
C GLY A 91 -0.33 -3.03 12.94
N GLY A 92 -1.25 -2.37 13.60
CA GLY A 92 -2.22 -1.49 12.99
C GLY A 92 -3.60 -2.13 12.86
N ASN A 93 -4.53 -1.39 12.30
CA ASN A 93 -5.91 -1.83 12.09
C ASN A 93 -6.11 -2.10 10.60
N TYR A 94 -5.92 -3.35 10.17
CA TYR A 94 -6.00 -3.69 8.75
C TYR A 94 -6.51 -5.11 8.52
N GLN A 95 -6.99 -5.33 7.31
CA GLN A 95 -7.37 -6.64 6.79
C GLN A 95 -6.72 -6.81 5.43
N MET A 96 -6.01 -7.93 5.25
CA MET A 96 -5.43 -8.26 3.95
C MET A 96 -6.53 -8.57 2.93
N VAL A 97 -6.40 -7.99 1.76
CA VAL A 97 -7.32 -8.20 0.65
C VAL A 97 -6.57 -8.99 -0.42
N ASP A 98 -6.88 -10.28 -0.50
CA ASP A 98 -6.30 -11.18 -1.52
C ASP A 98 -7.05 -11.08 -2.86
N GLU A 99 -7.72 -9.97 -3.10
CA GLU A 99 -8.43 -9.79 -4.36
C GLU A 99 -7.44 -9.52 -5.48
N VAL A 100 -7.36 -10.46 -6.39
CA VAL A 100 -6.69 -10.28 -7.66
C VAL A 100 -7.72 -9.88 -8.70
N ARG A 101 -7.31 -9.02 -9.62
CA ARG A 101 -8.13 -8.63 -10.77
C ARG A 101 -7.61 -9.39 -11.98
N THR A 102 -8.51 -10.03 -12.69
CA THR A 102 -8.17 -10.74 -13.92
C THR A 102 -8.52 -9.88 -15.12
N PHE A 103 -7.60 -9.77 -16.05
CA PHE A 103 -7.78 -9.05 -17.32
C PHE A 103 -7.64 -10.00 -18.49
N MET A 104 -8.30 -9.67 -19.59
CA MET A 104 -8.17 -10.41 -20.85
C MET A 104 -7.97 -9.45 -22.00
N CYS A 105 -6.98 -9.73 -22.84
CA CYS A 105 -6.73 -8.97 -24.05
C CYS A 105 -7.73 -9.33 -25.14
N ARG A 106 -8.31 -8.32 -25.80
CA ARG A 106 -9.25 -8.53 -26.93
C ARG A 106 -8.51 -8.92 -28.20
N ASN A 107 -7.23 -8.59 -28.29
CA ASN A 107 -6.43 -8.86 -29.48
C ASN A 107 -5.85 -10.28 -29.50
N CYS A 108 -5.17 -10.71 -28.41
CA CYS A 108 -4.50 -12.00 -28.37
C CYS A 108 -5.14 -13.01 -27.42
N SER A 109 -6.22 -12.63 -26.73
CA SER A 109 -6.95 -13.45 -25.74
C SER A 109 -6.12 -13.89 -24.52
N HIS A 110 -4.96 -13.24 -24.31
CA HIS A 110 -4.13 -13.52 -23.14
C HIS A 110 -4.86 -13.09 -21.87
N ARG A 111 -4.85 -13.94 -20.87
CA ARG A 111 -5.38 -13.62 -19.53
C ARG A 111 -4.22 -13.47 -18.57
N TRP A 112 -4.32 -12.44 -17.72
CA TRP A 112 -3.32 -12.21 -16.67
C TRP A 112 -3.97 -11.66 -15.42
N VAL A 113 -3.23 -11.67 -14.33
CA VAL A 113 -3.72 -11.29 -13.02
C VAL A 113 -2.91 -10.09 -12.52
N GLU A 114 -3.61 -9.11 -11.99
CA GLU A 114 -3.01 -7.95 -11.32
C GLU A 114 -3.47 -7.93 -9.87
N SER A 115 -2.58 -7.51 -8.99
CA SER A 115 -2.92 -7.32 -7.58
C SER A 115 -3.85 -6.13 -7.42
N TRP A 116 -4.74 -6.21 -6.43
CA TRP A 116 -5.60 -5.09 -6.09
C TRP A 116 -4.76 -3.89 -5.66
N GLY A 117 -5.14 -2.69 -6.10
CA GLY A 117 -4.47 -1.45 -5.69
C GLY A 117 -3.23 -1.08 -6.48
N THR A 118 -2.95 -1.78 -7.60
CA THR A 118 -1.82 -1.46 -8.48
C THR A 118 -2.18 -0.54 -9.65
N GLY A 119 -3.43 -0.08 -9.70
CA GLY A 119 -3.92 0.72 -10.82
C GLY A 119 -4.31 -0.12 -12.03
N ARG A 120 -4.72 0.55 -13.11
CA ARG A 120 -5.04 -0.13 -14.36
C ARG A 120 -3.75 -0.42 -15.12
N PRO A 121 -3.56 -1.64 -15.65
CA PRO A 121 -2.42 -1.91 -16.54
C PRO A 121 -2.46 -1.01 -17.77
N GLU A 122 -1.32 -0.66 -18.30
CA GLU A 122 -1.23 0.15 -19.49
C GLU A 122 -1.50 -0.68 -20.75
N ASN A 123 -0.91 -1.84 -20.82
CA ASN A 123 -0.94 -2.69 -22.01
C ASN A 123 -1.03 -4.17 -21.64
N CYS A 124 -1.47 -4.98 -22.58
CA CYS A 124 -1.37 -6.44 -22.46
C CYS A 124 0.11 -6.86 -22.35
N PRO A 125 0.48 -7.65 -21.35
CA PRO A 125 1.89 -8.06 -21.17
C PRO A 125 2.41 -8.98 -22.27
N ARG A 126 1.53 -9.57 -23.06
CA ARG A 126 1.93 -10.49 -24.13
C ARG A 126 2.08 -9.80 -25.48
N CYS A 127 1.07 -9.03 -25.92
CA CYS A 127 1.07 -8.40 -27.25
C CYS A 127 1.18 -6.88 -27.21
N ASN A 128 1.20 -6.28 -26.03
CA ASN A 128 1.33 -4.84 -25.83
C ASN A 128 0.16 -4.01 -26.35
N ASP A 129 -0.98 -4.62 -26.62
CA ASP A 129 -2.18 -3.94 -27.07
C ASP A 129 -2.88 -3.25 -25.89
N GLU A 130 -3.43 -2.08 -26.13
CA GLU A 130 -4.20 -1.32 -25.11
C GLU A 130 -5.63 -1.81 -24.98
N ASN A 131 -6.10 -2.64 -25.89
CA ASN A 131 -7.48 -3.09 -25.96
C ASN A 131 -7.68 -4.37 -25.13
N PHE A 132 -7.87 -4.18 -23.85
CA PHE A 132 -8.16 -5.26 -22.88
C PHE A 132 -9.26 -4.83 -21.93
N PHE A 133 -9.81 -5.81 -21.23
CA PHE A 133 -10.91 -5.56 -20.28
C PHE A 133 -10.71 -6.38 -19.00
N ARG A 134 -11.32 -5.89 -17.93
CA ARG A 134 -11.36 -6.62 -16.67
C ARG A 134 -12.44 -7.69 -16.72
N CYS A 135 -12.05 -8.93 -16.44
CA CYS A 135 -13.00 -10.03 -16.34
C CYS A 135 -13.79 -9.90 -15.04
N ARG A 136 -15.09 -10.06 -15.12
CA ARG A 136 -15.94 -10.21 -13.94
C ARG A 136 -15.91 -11.67 -13.53
N SER A 137 -15.66 -11.89 -12.26
CA SER A 137 -15.73 -13.24 -11.69
C SER A 137 -17.19 -13.63 -11.43
#